data_fd335f7979f2fa4e4503a21bf43bb54e
#
_entry.id   fd335f7979f2fa4e4503a21bf43bb54e
#
_cell.length_a   1.000
_cell.length_b   1.000
_cell.length_c   1.000
_cell.angle_alpha   90.00
_cell.angle_beta   90.00
_cell.angle_gamma   90.00
#
_symmetry.space_group_name_H-M   'P 1'
#
loop_
_entity.id
_entity.type
_entity.pdbx_description
1 polymer ?
#
loop_
_entity_poly.entity_id
_entity_poly.type
_entity_poly.pdbx_seq_one_letter_code
_entity_poly.pdbx_strand_id
1 'polypeptide(L)'
;MNDTTQQQINIELDEKTAEGIYSNLAIINHSVSEFVIDFVTIMPGVTKSKVKSRIVLTPQHAKRFLKALGDNIHRFELANGEIKEIDQPQIPLNFGPAGQA
;
A
#
# COMPACT_ATOMS: atom_id res chain seq x y z
N MET A 1 -9.59 -16.17 -33.29
CA MET A 1 -9.64 -15.90 -32.65
C MET A 1 -9.89 -15.68 -31.64
N ASN A 2 -10.15 -15.83 -31.25
CA ASN A 2 -10.46 -15.63 -30.45
C ASN A 2 -10.31 -15.08 -29.51
N ASP A 3 -10.72 -15.10 -29.13
CA ASP A 3 -10.71 -14.23 -28.46
C ASP A 3 -10.57 -14.42 -27.10
N THR A 4 -9.66 -15.13 -26.60
CA THR A 4 -9.25 -15.28 -25.25
C THR A 4 -8.87 -13.97 -24.63
N THR A 5 -8.57 -13.03 -25.46
CA THR A 5 -8.31 -11.68 -24.99
C THR A 5 -9.59 -11.01 -24.51
N GLN A 6 -10.71 -11.65 -24.78
CA GLN A 6 -12.02 -11.10 -24.40
C GLN A 6 -12.48 -11.61 -23.04
N GLN A 7 -11.63 -12.26 -22.29
CA GLN A 7 -11.99 -12.73 -20.97
C GLN A 7 -12.44 -11.57 -20.09
N GLN A 8 -13.62 -11.73 -19.53
CA GLN A 8 -14.12 -10.75 -18.58
C GLN A 8 -13.65 -11.13 -17.19
N ILE A 9 -13.17 -10.15 -16.47
CA ILE A 9 -12.79 -10.34 -15.08
C ILE A 9 -13.83 -9.63 -14.24
N ASN A 10 -14.52 -10.40 -13.42
CA ASN A 10 -15.53 -9.85 -12.50
C ASN A 10 -14.85 -9.61 -11.16
N ILE A 11 -14.90 -8.40 -10.72
CA ILE A 11 -14.26 -8.00 -9.47
C ILE A 11 -15.35 -7.67 -8.47
N GLU A 12 -15.32 -8.36 -7.33
CA GLU A 12 -16.31 -8.17 -6.28
C GLU A 12 -15.69 -7.46 -5.09
N LEU A 13 -16.50 -6.65 -4.45
CA LEU A 13 -16.10 -5.96 -3.24
C LEU A 13 -17.18 -6.19 -2.20
N ASP A 14 -16.91 -7.02 -1.19
CA ASP A 14 -17.91 -7.29 -0.17
C ASP A 14 -18.00 -6.13 0.81
N GLU A 15 -19.06 -6.18 1.63
CA GLU A 15 -19.37 -5.07 2.52
C GLU A 15 -18.27 -4.83 3.54
N LYS A 16 -17.72 -5.89 4.08
CA LYS A 16 -16.70 -5.74 5.09
C LYS A 16 -15.41 -5.17 4.52
N THR A 17 -15.00 -5.68 3.37
CA THR A 17 -13.79 -5.18 2.72
C THR A 17 -13.96 -3.74 2.27
N ALA A 18 -15.20 -3.38 1.88
CA ALA A 18 -15.50 -2.02 1.43
C ALA A 18 -15.33 -0.97 2.53
N GLU A 19 -15.37 -1.37 3.79
CA GLU A 19 -15.14 -0.45 4.90
C GLU A 19 -13.73 0.15 4.85
N GLY A 20 -12.80 -0.62 4.32
CA GLY A 20 -11.43 -0.17 4.20
C GLY A 20 -10.65 -0.25 5.51
N ILE A 21 -9.37 -0.02 5.39
CA ILE A 21 -8.47 0.01 6.54
C ILE A 21 -7.68 1.30 6.45
N TYR A 22 -7.76 2.11 7.49
CA TYR A 22 -6.99 3.34 7.54
C TYR A 22 -5.52 3.00 7.83
N SER A 23 -4.62 3.63 7.11
CA SER A 23 -3.19 3.46 7.35
C SER A 23 -2.48 4.78 7.13
N ASN A 24 -1.52 5.08 7.97
CA ASN A 24 -0.69 6.27 7.81
C ASN A 24 0.80 5.95 7.77
N LEU A 25 1.14 4.66 7.63
CA LEU A 25 2.53 4.25 7.44
C LEU A 25 2.54 2.98 6.60
N ALA A 26 3.42 2.93 5.64
CA ALA A 26 3.65 1.71 4.88
C ALA A 26 5.13 1.34 4.97
N ILE A 27 5.41 0.11 5.31
CA ILE A 27 6.77 -0.40 5.39
C ILE A 27 6.92 -1.42 4.27
N ILE A 28 7.92 -1.20 3.42
CA ILE A 28 8.08 -2.00 2.21
C ILE A 28 9.40 -2.74 2.24
N ASN A 29 9.33 -4.03 2.05
CA ASN A 29 10.50 -4.90 1.93
C ASN A 29 10.37 -5.75 0.68
N HIS A 30 11.47 -6.32 0.24
CA HIS A 30 11.43 -7.16 -0.96
C HIS A 30 12.49 -8.25 -0.92
N SER A 31 12.22 -9.28 -1.69
CA SER A 31 13.20 -10.29 -2.06
C SER A 31 13.31 -10.27 -3.59
N VAL A 32 14.01 -11.26 -4.15
CA VAL A 32 14.12 -11.33 -5.62
C VAL A 32 12.79 -11.71 -6.28
N SER A 33 11.85 -12.25 -5.51
CA SER A 33 10.60 -12.76 -6.08
C SER A 33 9.36 -12.00 -5.64
N GLU A 34 9.43 -11.19 -4.59
CA GLU A 34 8.22 -10.57 -4.03
C GLU A 34 8.52 -9.23 -3.39
N PHE A 35 7.50 -8.37 -3.41
CA PHE A 35 7.49 -7.17 -2.58
C PHE A 35 6.43 -7.36 -1.50
N VAL A 36 6.74 -6.95 -0.29
CA VAL A 36 5.83 -7.06 0.85
C VAL A 36 5.58 -5.66 1.36
N ILE A 37 4.31 -5.26 1.39
CA ILE A 37 3.92 -3.95 1.89
C ILE A 37 3.09 -4.15 3.15
N ASP A 38 3.58 -3.64 4.26
CA ASP A 38 2.89 -3.71 5.55
C ASP A 38 2.29 -2.35 5.85
N PHE A 39 0.97 -2.33 5.97
CA PHE A 39 0.25 -1.10 6.28
C PHE A 39 -0.01 -1.03 7.78
N VAL A 40 0.35 0.10 8.36
CA VAL A 40 0.34 0.30 9.81
C VAL A 40 -0.42 1.58 10.11
N THR A 41 -1.11 1.60 11.23
CA THR A 41 -1.72 2.81 11.75
C THR A 41 -0.98 3.22 13.00
N ILE A 42 -0.37 4.40 12.96
CA ILE A 42 0.31 4.95 14.12
C ILE A 42 -0.64 5.96 14.77
N MET A 43 -0.87 5.79 16.06
CA MET A 43 -1.78 6.65 16.81
C MET A 43 -1.04 7.24 18.01
N PRO A 44 -1.29 8.51 18.32
CA PRO A 44 -0.68 9.13 19.49
C PRO A 44 -1.05 8.38 20.76
N GLY A 45 -0.10 8.25 21.66
CA GLY A 45 -0.33 7.61 22.95
C GLY A 45 -0.31 6.10 22.92
N VAL A 46 -0.16 5.48 21.75
CA VAL A 46 -0.08 4.03 21.62
C VAL A 46 1.37 3.66 21.43
N THR A 47 1.91 2.87 22.37
CA THR A 47 3.34 2.54 22.34
C THR A 47 3.65 1.41 21.38
N LYS A 48 2.66 0.60 21.01
CA LYS A 48 2.85 -0.51 20.06
C LYS A 48 1.84 -0.37 18.94
N SER A 49 2.34 -0.32 17.73
CA SER A 49 1.50 -0.31 16.54
C SER A 49 1.58 -1.66 15.88
N LYS A 50 0.45 -2.13 15.39
CA LYS A 50 0.39 -3.43 14.73
C LYS A 50 0.25 -3.24 13.23
N VAL A 51 0.79 -4.19 12.48
CA VAL A 51 0.52 -4.26 11.07
C VAL A 51 -0.96 -4.58 10.88
N LYS A 52 -1.67 -3.71 10.18
CA LYS A 52 -3.09 -3.90 9.93
C LYS A 52 -3.33 -4.79 8.73
N SER A 53 -2.47 -4.73 7.75
CA SER A 53 -2.62 -5.51 6.54
C SER A 53 -1.27 -5.67 5.88
N ARG A 54 -1.00 -6.87 5.41
CA ARG A 54 0.21 -7.17 4.66
C ARG A 54 -0.20 -7.58 3.25
N ILE A 55 0.34 -6.91 2.26
CA ILE A 55 0.07 -7.20 0.86
C ILE A 55 1.36 -7.66 0.21
N VAL A 56 1.29 -8.77 -0.48
CA VAL A 56 2.43 -9.33 -1.19
C VAL A 56 2.20 -9.17 -2.68
N LEU A 57 3.17 -8.60 -3.36
CA LEU A 57 3.08 -8.31 -4.79
C LEU A 57 4.21 -8.98 -5.53
N THR A 58 3.95 -9.38 -6.78
CA THR A 58 5.06 -9.74 -7.67
C THR A 58 5.82 -8.46 -8.01
N PRO A 59 7.10 -8.57 -8.38
CA PRO A 59 7.87 -7.38 -8.78
C PRO A 59 7.21 -6.61 -9.92
N GLN A 60 6.67 -7.33 -10.90
CA GLN A 60 6.01 -6.69 -12.04
C GLN A 60 4.78 -5.91 -11.60
N HIS A 61 4.00 -6.48 -10.69
CA HIS A 61 2.81 -5.79 -10.20
C HIS A 61 3.19 -4.60 -9.31
N ALA A 62 4.24 -4.74 -8.51
CA ALA A 62 4.72 -3.62 -7.70
C ALA A 62 5.07 -2.42 -8.56
N LYS A 63 5.73 -2.68 -9.69
CA LYS A 63 6.09 -1.61 -10.61
C LYS A 63 4.87 -0.96 -11.23
N ARG A 64 3.89 -1.77 -11.63
CA ARG A 64 2.64 -1.24 -12.18
C ARG A 64 1.85 -0.46 -11.13
N PHE A 65 1.87 -0.95 -9.90
CA PHE A 65 1.19 -0.27 -8.80
C PHE A 65 1.79 1.10 -8.54
N LEU A 66 3.11 1.19 -8.52
CA LEU A 66 3.79 2.47 -8.36
C LEU A 66 3.35 3.46 -9.42
N LYS A 67 3.32 3.01 -10.67
CA LYS A 67 2.93 3.88 -11.77
C LYS A 67 1.48 4.33 -11.64
N ALA A 68 0.59 3.39 -11.33
CA ALA A 68 -0.83 3.72 -11.19
C ALA A 68 -1.07 4.68 -10.04
N LEU A 69 -0.40 4.47 -8.92
CA LEU A 69 -0.53 5.37 -7.77
C LEU A 69 0.00 6.75 -8.12
N GLY A 70 1.15 6.81 -8.79
CA GLY A 70 1.73 8.08 -9.22
C GLY A 70 0.79 8.85 -10.15
N ASP A 71 0.15 8.16 -11.09
CA ASP A 71 -0.81 8.79 -11.99
C ASP A 71 -1.99 9.36 -11.22
N ASN A 72 -2.48 8.63 -10.22
CA ASN A 72 -3.59 9.10 -9.41
C ASN A 72 -3.20 10.30 -8.55
N ILE A 73 -2.02 10.28 -7.97
CA ILE A 73 -1.51 11.42 -7.20
C ILE A 73 -1.42 12.64 -8.10
N HIS A 74 -0.92 12.46 -9.31
CA HIS A 74 -0.80 13.56 -10.25
C HIS A 74 -2.17 14.19 -10.57
N ARG A 75 -3.17 13.34 -10.83
CA ARG A 75 -4.53 13.86 -11.10
C ARG A 75 -5.11 14.56 -9.89
N PHE A 76 -4.86 14.03 -8.71
CA PHE A 76 -5.31 14.67 -7.49
C PHE A 76 -4.71 16.07 -7.36
N GLU A 77 -3.41 16.18 -7.61
CA GLU A 77 -2.72 17.48 -7.48
C GLU A 77 -3.16 18.49 -8.52
N LEU A 78 -3.50 18.01 -9.72
CA LEU A 78 -4.04 18.92 -10.73
C LEU A 78 -5.38 19.51 -10.31
N ALA A 79 -6.20 18.73 -9.63
CA ALA A 79 -7.53 19.18 -9.23
C ALA A 79 -7.54 19.92 -7.91
N ASN A 80 -6.64 19.58 -7.00
CA ASN A 80 -6.71 20.05 -5.62
C ASN A 80 -5.46 20.78 -5.14
N GLY A 81 -4.45 20.89 -5.99
CA GLY A 81 -3.20 21.51 -5.59
C GLY A 81 -2.21 20.50 -5.06
N GLU A 82 -0.97 20.90 -5.00
CA GLU A 82 0.12 20.03 -4.62
C GLU A 82 -0.06 19.49 -3.20
N ILE A 83 0.18 18.21 -3.04
CA ILE A 83 0.20 17.60 -1.72
C ILE A 83 1.48 18.06 -1.03
N LYS A 84 1.32 18.71 0.10
CA LYS A 84 2.48 19.19 0.85
C LYS A 84 2.90 18.12 1.84
N GLU A 85 4.16 17.76 1.76
CA GLU A 85 4.72 16.83 2.71
C GLU A 85 5.15 17.60 3.95
N ILE A 86 4.70 17.12 5.09
CA ILE A 86 5.05 17.74 6.35
C ILE A 86 6.26 17.00 6.89
N ASP A 87 7.31 17.76 7.25
CA ASP A 87 8.47 17.16 7.87
C ASP A 87 8.04 16.48 9.15
N GLN A 88 8.28 15.18 9.21
CA GLN A 88 7.96 14.42 10.40
C GLN A 88 9.27 13.97 11.05
N PRO A 89 9.32 13.99 12.37
CA PRO A 89 10.51 13.46 13.04
C PRO A 89 10.65 11.99 12.66
N GLN A 90 11.88 11.58 12.48
CA GLN A 90 12.14 10.18 12.18
C GLN A 90 11.76 9.35 13.40
N ILE A 91 10.89 8.38 13.15
CA ILE A 91 10.46 7.46 14.18
C ILE A 91 11.23 6.18 14.00
N PRO A 92 12.06 5.79 14.97
CA PRO A 92 12.76 4.52 14.85
C PRO A 92 11.75 3.39 14.79
N LEU A 93 11.91 2.54 13.78
CA LEU A 93 11.03 1.40 13.61
C LEU A 93 11.74 0.18 14.15
N ASN A 94 11.08 -0.54 15.04
CA ASN A 94 11.65 -1.73 15.63
C ASN A 94 10.68 -2.88 15.43
N PHE A 95 11.02 -3.76 14.51
CA PHE A 95 10.26 -4.98 14.31
C PHE A 95 10.70 -6.01 15.32
N GLY A 96 9.75 -6.81 15.77
CA GLY A 96 10.07 -8.00 16.53
C GLY A 96 10.80 -9.00 15.63
N PRO A 97 11.25 -10.11 16.20
CA PRO A 97 12.03 -11.08 15.41
C PRO A 97 11.30 -11.56 14.16
N ALA A 98 10.00 -11.69 14.23
CA ALA A 98 9.21 -12.16 13.09
C ALA A 98 9.05 -11.10 12.02
N GLY A 99 9.34 -9.84 12.31
CA GLY A 99 9.22 -8.76 11.36
C GLY A 99 10.47 -8.49 10.58
N GLN A 100 11.49 -9.24 10.80
CA GLN A 100 12.72 -9.08 10.04
C GLN A 100 12.54 -9.56 8.63
N ALA A 101 12.79 -8.71 7.68
CA ALA A 101 12.63 -9.06 6.28
C ALA A 101 13.97 -9.44 5.66
#